data_d82cac1f17a0ede51899975283069d30
#
_entry.id   d82cac1f17a0ede51899975283069d30
#
_cell.length_a   1.000
_cell.length_b   1.000
_cell.length_c   1.000
_cell.angle_alpha   90.00
_cell.angle_beta   90.00
_cell.angle_gamma   90.00
#
_symmetry.space_group_name_H-M   'P 1'
#
loop_
_entity.id
_entity.type
_entity.pdbx_description
1 polymer ?
#
loop_
_entity_poly.entity_id
_entity_poly.type
_entity_poly.pdbx_seq_one_letter_code
_entity_poly.pdbx_strand_id
1 'polypeptide(L)'
;ASPNVVRLYFHFFTLQANLIGNQRPNLHQALGRLSVILAILMLLTGYFMMRSAYSNPAFSIGSNSHDASMMFPLTDLINFTLVFTLGLFHRTNGIAHKRLMLLAGILILDPAVARLVEAIGAQFVFIPIIELGLFAALLAYDRIKLKRLHWTSLLGLSLFFAAMAAKLMLASRPAWVDLAKLLFSSAS
;
A
#
# COMPACT_ATOMS: atom_id res chain seq x y z
N ALA A 1 -1.61 -8.78 4.61
CA ALA A 1 -2.94 -8.69 5.24
C ALA A 1 -3.85 -9.81 4.74
N SER A 2 -4.76 -10.32 5.59
CA SER A 2 -5.70 -11.35 5.11
C SER A 2 -6.53 -10.76 3.95
N PRO A 3 -6.90 -11.57 2.94
CA PRO A 3 -7.70 -11.08 1.80
C PRO A 3 -8.97 -10.35 2.23
N ASN A 4 -9.57 -10.80 3.33
CA ASN A 4 -10.79 -10.23 3.87
C ASN A 4 -10.58 -8.83 4.46
N VAL A 5 -9.43 -8.56 5.09
CA VAL A 5 -9.13 -7.23 5.66
C VAL A 5 -8.88 -6.22 4.54
N VAL A 6 -8.18 -6.61 3.47
CA VAL A 6 -7.97 -5.74 2.31
C VAL A 6 -9.29 -5.43 1.60
N ARG A 7 -10.15 -6.47 1.38
CA ARG A 7 -11.50 -6.26 0.82
C ARG A 7 -12.34 -5.32 1.67
N LEU A 8 -12.33 -5.51 2.99
CA LEU A 8 -13.04 -4.64 3.93
C LEU A 8 -12.56 -3.20 3.83
N TYR A 9 -11.26 -2.97 3.74
CA TYR A 9 -10.68 -1.63 3.55
C TYR A 9 -11.20 -0.96 2.28
N PHE A 10 -11.22 -1.65 1.13
CA PHE A 10 -11.71 -1.09 -0.12
C PHE A 10 -13.23 -0.82 -0.10
N HIS A 11 -14.03 -1.70 0.47
CA HIS A 11 -15.46 -1.45 0.66
C HIS A 11 -15.70 -0.24 1.54
N PHE A 12 -14.92 -0.11 2.60
CA PHE A 12 -15.00 1.03 3.50
C PHE A 12 -14.58 2.33 2.82
N PHE A 13 -13.55 2.29 1.99
CA PHE A 13 -13.08 3.44 1.21
C PHE A 13 -14.14 3.92 0.19
N THR A 14 -14.77 3.01 -0.55
CA THR A 14 -15.85 3.36 -1.51
C THR A 14 -17.07 3.90 -0.79
N LEU A 15 -17.45 3.33 0.36
CA LEU A 15 -18.53 3.87 1.20
C LEU A 15 -18.21 5.30 1.65
N GLN A 16 -17.02 5.57 2.14
CA GLN A 16 -16.55 6.89 2.56
C GLN A 16 -16.66 7.94 1.43
N ALA A 17 -16.25 7.56 0.22
CA ALA A 17 -16.36 8.43 -0.95
C ALA A 17 -17.83 8.76 -1.29
N ASN A 18 -18.72 7.76 -1.24
CA ASN A 18 -20.15 7.94 -1.49
C ASN A 18 -20.83 8.84 -0.46
N LEU A 19 -20.44 8.76 0.81
CA LEU A 19 -21.01 9.60 1.86
C LEU A 19 -20.74 11.09 1.64
N ILE A 20 -19.58 11.45 1.13
CA ILE A 20 -19.26 12.84 0.77
C ILE A 20 -20.07 13.25 -0.47
N GLY A 21 -20.17 12.38 -1.48
CA GLY A 21 -21.01 12.64 -2.67
C GLY A 21 -22.49 12.89 -2.32
N ASN A 22 -23.00 12.23 -1.29
CA ASN A 22 -24.37 12.35 -0.80
C ASN A 22 -24.55 13.39 0.33
N GLN A 23 -23.60 14.30 0.51
CA GLN A 23 -23.64 15.40 1.49
C GLN A 23 -23.89 14.94 2.95
N ARG A 24 -23.29 13.82 3.37
CA ARG A 24 -23.36 13.28 4.74
C ARG A 24 -22.02 13.39 5.48
N PRO A 25 -21.51 14.61 5.76
CA PRO A 25 -20.17 14.80 6.34
C PRO A 25 -20.05 14.21 7.75
N ASN A 26 -21.09 14.27 8.58
CA ASN A 26 -21.07 13.75 9.94
C ASN A 26 -20.85 12.22 9.96
N LEU A 27 -21.53 11.51 9.07
CA LEU A 27 -21.38 10.06 8.94
C LEU A 27 -20.01 9.69 8.36
N HIS A 28 -19.51 10.48 7.38
CA HIS A 28 -18.14 10.34 6.87
C HIS A 28 -17.10 10.49 7.99
N GLN A 29 -17.25 11.49 8.87
CA GLN A 29 -16.32 11.71 9.99
C GLN A 29 -16.39 10.58 11.03
N ALA A 30 -17.60 10.09 11.35
CA ALA A 30 -17.77 8.98 12.29
C ALA A 30 -17.11 7.70 11.77
N LEU A 31 -17.36 7.37 10.52
CA LEU A 31 -16.72 6.21 9.86
C LEU A 31 -15.22 6.45 9.60
N GLY A 32 -14.79 7.70 9.40
CA GLY A 32 -13.38 8.06 9.27
C GLY A 32 -12.56 7.68 10.50
N ARG A 33 -13.14 7.79 11.70
CA ARG A 33 -12.50 7.31 12.94
C ARG A 33 -12.36 5.79 12.96
N LEU A 34 -13.35 5.07 12.45
CA LEU A 34 -13.28 3.60 12.32
C LEU A 34 -12.20 3.17 11.31
N SER A 35 -11.96 3.97 10.25
CA SER A 35 -10.91 3.66 9.27
C SER A 35 -9.51 3.66 9.87
N VAL A 36 -9.27 4.46 10.93
CA VAL A 36 -7.99 4.44 11.67
C VAL A 36 -7.81 3.10 12.38
N ILE A 37 -8.86 2.59 13.03
CA ILE A 37 -8.82 1.29 13.70
C ILE A 37 -8.55 0.18 12.66
N LEU A 38 -9.24 0.24 11.52
CA LEU A 38 -9.02 -0.74 10.44
C LEU A 38 -7.60 -0.65 9.88
N ALA A 39 -7.03 0.54 9.73
CA ALA A 39 -5.65 0.72 9.30
C ALA A 39 -4.65 0.10 10.29
N ILE A 40 -4.84 0.32 11.60
CA ILE A 40 -4.01 -0.29 12.63
C ILE A 40 -4.12 -1.82 12.59
N LEU A 41 -5.32 -2.37 12.49
CA LEU A 41 -5.54 -3.81 12.36
C LEU A 41 -4.86 -4.37 11.10
N MET A 42 -4.91 -3.64 9.99
CA MET A 42 -4.25 -4.03 8.75
C MET A 42 -2.72 -4.05 8.90
N LEU A 43 -2.13 -3.06 9.57
CA LEU A 43 -0.70 -3.03 9.85
C LEU A 43 -0.26 -4.18 10.77
N LEU A 44 -1.01 -4.42 11.85
CA LEU A 44 -0.71 -5.52 12.77
C LEU A 44 -0.83 -6.88 12.08
N THR A 45 -1.93 -7.12 11.36
CA THR A 45 -2.11 -8.38 10.63
C THR A 45 -1.08 -8.54 9.51
N GLY A 46 -0.71 -7.45 8.82
CA GLY A 46 0.36 -7.44 7.82
C GLY A 46 1.70 -7.85 8.42
N TYR A 47 2.08 -7.26 9.55
CA TYR A 47 3.31 -7.62 10.27
C TYR A 47 3.33 -9.09 10.72
N PHE A 48 2.25 -9.58 11.34
CA PHE A 48 2.17 -10.98 11.75
C PHE A 48 2.21 -11.95 10.56
N MET A 49 1.60 -11.59 9.44
CA MET A 49 1.72 -12.38 8.20
C MET A 49 3.15 -12.41 7.66
N MET A 50 3.87 -11.29 7.74
CA MET A 50 5.29 -11.26 7.35
C MET A 50 6.13 -12.17 8.25
N ARG A 51 5.92 -12.13 9.56
CA ARG A 51 6.60 -13.06 10.50
C ARG A 51 6.28 -14.52 10.19
N SER A 52 5.01 -14.82 9.93
CA SER A 52 4.59 -16.19 9.56
C SER A 52 5.21 -16.63 8.22
N ALA A 53 5.26 -15.75 7.23
CA ALA A 53 5.91 -16.04 5.96
C ALA A 53 7.43 -16.25 6.13
N TYR A 54 8.07 -15.44 6.97
CA TYR A 54 9.49 -15.57 7.30
C TYR A 54 9.82 -16.88 8.03
N SER A 55 8.90 -17.43 8.81
CA SER A 55 9.08 -18.74 9.46
C SER A 55 9.01 -19.92 8.47
N ASN A 56 8.60 -19.69 7.22
CA ASN A 56 8.57 -20.71 6.17
C ASN A 56 9.81 -20.54 5.25
N PRO A 57 10.83 -21.42 5.35
CA PRO A 57 12.05 -21.30 4.54
C PRO A 57 11.82 -21.36 3.03
N ALA A 58 10.71 -21.97 2.60
CA ALA A 58 10.35 -22.06 1.18
C ALA A 58 9.69 -20.79 0.64
N PHE A 59 9.37 -19.79 1.50
CA PHE A 59 8.76 -18.57 1.06
C PHE A 59 9.75 -17.70 0.28
N SER A 60 9.37 -17.34 -0.94
CA SER A 60 10.11 -16.39 -1.78
C SER A 60 9.15 -15.65 -2.70
N ILE A 61 9.52 -14.45 -3.14
CA ILE A 61 8.77 -13.67 -4.11
C ILE A 61 9.59 -13.59 -5.42
N GLY A 62 9.08 -14.22 -6.45
CA GLY A 62 9.80 -14.36 -7.73
C GLY A 62 11.10 -15.14 -7.56
N SER A 63 12.20 -14.62 -8.09
CA SER A 63 13.55 -15.21 -7.99
C SER A 63 14.37 -14.69 -6.80
N ASN A 64 13.75 -13.94 -5.87
CA ASN A 64 14.47 -13.35 -4.76
C ASN A 64 14.77 -14.39 -3.66
N SER A 65 15.84 -14.15 -2.90
CA SER A 65 16.10 -14.92 -1.70
C SER A 65 14.99 -14.72 -0.66
N HIS A 66 14.92 -15.61 0.31
CA HIS A 66 13.96 -15.55 1.41
C HIS A 66 13.98 -14.17 2.13
N ASP A 67 15.16 -13.74 2.59
CA ASP A 67 15.32 -12.45 3.27
C ASP A 67 14.98 -11.27 2.36
N ALA A 68 15.41 -11.31 1.09
CA ALA A 68 15.12 -10.26 0.11
C ALA A 68 13.62 -10.12 -0.14
N SER A 69 12.86 -11.20 -0.10
CA SER A 69 11.42 -11.21 -0.31
C SER A 69 10.64 -10.43 0.75
N MET A 70 11.19 -10.29 1.97
CA MET A 70 10.55 -9.51 3.04
C MET A 70 10.55 -8.00 2.78
N MET A 71 11.44 -7.50 1.92
CA MET A 71 11.47 -6.08 1.53
C MET A 71 10.16 -5.64 0.85
N PHE A 72 9.53 -6.54 0.09
CA PHE A 72 8.32 -6.21 -0.69
C PHE A 72 7.15 -5.80 0.23
N PRO A 73 6.63 -6.69 1.09
CA PRO A 73 5.51 -6.32 1.94
C PRO A 73 5.87 -5.25 2.99
N LEU A 74 7.12 -5.16 3.41
CA LEU A 74 7.53 -4.13 4.37
C LEU A 74 7.46 -2.73 3.77
N THR A 75 7.99 -2.55 2.55
CA THR A 75 7.93 -1.24 1.87
C THR A 75 6.48 -0.81 1.62
N ASP A 76 5.58 -1.75 1.30
CA ASP A 76 4.17 -1.47 1.09
C ASP A 76 3.49 -0.99 2.39
N LEU A 77 3.77 -1.65 3.53
CA LEU A 77 3.26 -1.24 4.84
C LEU A 77 3.80 0.14 5.26
N ILE A 78 5.08 0.42 5.00
CA ILE A 78 5.69 1.72 5.31
C ILE A 78 5.05 2.82 4.46
N ASN A 79 4.95 2.62 3.15
CA ASN A 79 4.34 3.59 2.24
C ASN A 79 2.87 3.84 2.56
N PHE A 80 2.11 2.77 2.83
CA PHE A 80 0.73 2.90 3.28
C PHE A 80 0.63 3.73 4.56
N THR A 81 1.44 3.41 5.57
CA THR A 81 1.43 4.12 6.86
C THR A 81 1.73 5.59 6.68
N LEU A 82 2.76 5.91 5.91
CA LEU A 82 3.18 7.29 5.64
C LEU A 82 2.05 8.07 4.95
N VAL A 83 1.53 7.55 3.84
CA VAL A 83 0.54 8.26 3.03
C VAL A 83 -0.82 8.34 3.72
N PHE A 84 -1.24 7.27 4.43
CA PHE A 84 -2.46 7.28 5.22
C PHE A 84 -2.39 8.32 6.34
N THR A 85 -1.28 8.38 7.07
CA THR A 85 -1.05 9.36 8.14
C THR A 85 -1.06 10.79 7.58
N LEU A 86 -0.36 11.04 6.47
CA LEU A 86 -0.41 12.33 5.78
C LEU A 86 -1.83 12.69 5.36
N GLY A 87 -2.63 11.71 4.90
CA GLY A 87 -4.03 11.90 4.57
C GLY A 87 -4.86 12.34 5.77
N LEU A 88 -4.62 11.78 6.95
CA LEU A 88 -5.28 12.20 8.19
C LEU A 88 -4.88 13.62 8.61
N PHE A 89 -3.61 13.98 8.48
CA PHE A 89 -3.14 15.34 8.77
C PHE A 89 -3.78 16.38 7.83
N HIS A 90 -3.98 16.03 6.56
CA HIS A 90 -4.57 16.92 5.56
C HIS A 90 -6.11 16.81 5.48
N ARG A 91 -6.78 16.27 6.50
CA ARG A 91 -8.24 16.07 6.49
C ARG A 91 -9.07 17.35 6.30
N THR A 92 -8.52 18.51 6.64
CA THR A 92 -9.15 19.82 6.41
C THR A 92 -8.99 20.31 4.98
N ASN A 93 -8.01 19.81 4.23
CA ASN A 93 -7.84 20.08 2.81
C ASN A 93 -8.45 18.93 1.98
N GLY A 94 -9.72 19.07 1.58
CA GLY A 94 -10.46 18.01 0.89
C GLY A 94 -9.82 17.52 -0.42
N ILE A 95 -9.06 18.37 -1.11
CA ILE A 95 -8.36 17.98 -2.35
C ILE A 95 -7.17 17.08 -2.04
N ALA A 96 -6.33 17.47 -1.10
CA ALA A 96 -5.17 16.69 -0.69
C ALA A 96 -5.59 15.39 0.03
N HIS A 97 -6.55 15.48 0.95
CA HIS A 97 -7.07 14.32 1.70
C HIS A 97 -7.57 13.20 0.77
N LYS A 98 -8.45 13.51 -0.17
CA LYS A 98 -8.99 12.52 -1.11
C LYS A 98 -7.89 11.78 -1.88
N ARG A 99 -6.88 12.52 -2.34
CA ARG A 99 -5.75 11.95 -3.11
C ARG A 99 -4.86 11.08 -2.24
N LEU A 100 -4.53 11.56 -1.04
CA LEU A 100 -3.70 10.78 -0.12
C LEU A 100 -4.40 9.48 0.31
N MET A 101 -5.71 9.50 0.56
CA MET A 101 -6.46 8.28 0.84
C MET A 101 -6.49 7.32 -0.35
N LEU A 102 -6.66 7.83 -1.58
CA LEU A 102 -6.59 7.02 -2.79
C LEU A 102 -5.17 6.44 -2.99
N LEU A 103 -4.15 7.25 -2.80
CA LEU A 103 -2.74 6.82 -2.91
C LEU A 103 -2.38 5.75 -1.88
N ALA A 104 -2.84 5.89 -0.63
CA ALA A 104 -2.66 4.86 0.38
C ALA A 104 -3.27 3.51 -0.07
N GLY A 105 -4.44 3.56 -0.74
CA GLY A 105 -5.05 2.38 -1.35
C GLY A 105 -4.21 1.79 -2.48
N ILE A 106 -3.66 2.61 -3.37
CA ILE A 106 -2.82 2.15 -4.49
C ILE A 106 -1.53 1.50 -3.96
N LEU A 107 -0.85 2.14 -3.01
CA LEU A 107 0.43 1.68 -2.47
C LEU A 107 0.35 0.40 -1.60
N ILE A 108 -0.85 -0.08 -1.27
CA ILE A 108 -1.08 -1.34 -0.55
C ILE A 108 -1.67 -2.43 -1.45
N LEU A 109 -1.81 -2.17 -2.75
CA LEU A 109 -2.43 -3.10 -3.69
C LEU A 109 -1.55 -4.29 -4.08
N ASP A 110 -0.22 -4.20 -3.96
CA ASP A 110 0.74 -5.24 -4.35
C ASP A 110 0.27 -6.67 -4.02
N PRO A 111 -0.14 -7.00 -2.78
CA PRO A 111 -0.53 -8.37 -2.47
C PRO A 111 -1.82 -8.82 -3.17
N ALA A 112 -2.71 -7.90 -3.51
CA ALA A 112 -3.95 -8.21 -4.22
C ALA A 112 -3.69 -8.40 -5.70
N VAL A 113 -2.88 -7.53 -6.29
CA VAL A 113 -2.46 -7.62 -7.70
C VAL A 113 -1.61 -8.86 -7.94
N ALA A 114 -0.69 -9.19 -7.01
CA ALA A 114 0.12 -10.40 -7.09
C ALA A 114 -0.73 -11.68 -7.18
N ARG A 115 -1.78 -11.79 -6.35
CA ARG A 115 -2.71 -12.93 -6.40
C ARG A 115 -3.52 -12.97 -7.70
N LEU A 116 -3.90 -11.81 -8.23
CA LEU A 116 -4.60 -11.76 -9.52
C LEU A 116 -3.69 -12.23 -10.64
N VAL A 117 -2.46 -11.73 -10.68
CA VAL A 117 -1.43 -12.10 -11.66
C VAL A 117 -1.13 -13.61 -11.60
N GLU A 118 -1.00 -14.16 -10.38
CA GLU A 118 -0.81 -15.59 -10.16
C GLU A 118 -2.02 -16.41 -10.64
N ALA A 119 -3.24 -15.98 -10.28
CA ALA A 119 -4.48 -16.70 -10.63
C ALA A 119 -4.72 -16.80 -12.15
N ILE A 120 -4.25 -15.82 -12.92
CA ILE A 120 -4.35 -15.84 -14.41
C ILE A 120 -3.10 -16.42 -15.08
N GLY A 121 -2.12 -16.91 -14.29
CA GLY A 121 -0.87 -17.47 -14.81
C GLY A 121 0.06 -16.45 -15.49
N ALA A 122 -0.09 -15.15 -15.17
CA ALA A 122 0.73 -14.11 -15.76
C ALA A 122 2.06 -13.92 -14.99
N GLN A 123 3.01 -13.23 -15.62
CA GLN A 123 4.32 -12.98 -15.03
C GLN A 123 4.27 -11.87 -13.96
N PHE A 124 5.09 -11.97 -12.93
CA PHE A 124 5.18 -10.97 -11.84
C PHE A 124 5.49 -9.54 -12.31
N VAL A 125 6.09 -9.38 -13.49
CA VAL A 125 6.34 -8.06 -14.10
C VAL A 125 5.06 -7.25 -14.34
N PHE A 126 3.91 -7.90 -14.45
CA PHE A 126 2.63 -7.20 -14.61
C PHE A 126 2.18 -6.45 -13.36
N ILE A 127 2.69 -6.80 -12.15
CA ILE A 127 2.34 -6.11 -10.91
C ILE A 127 2.71 -4.62 -11.01
N PRO A 128 3.99 -4.24 -11.17
CA PRO A 128 4.36 -2.83 -11.27
C PRO A 128 3.75 -2.13 -12.51
N ILE A 129 3.46 -2.85 -13.58
CA ILE A 129 2.80 -2.28 -14.76
C ILE A 129 1.36 -1.85 -14.42
N ILE A 130 0.60 -2.69 -13.72
CA ILE A 130 -0.77 -2.37 -13.28
C ILE A 130 -0.74 -1.16 -12.35
N GLU A 131 0.18 -1.11 -11.39
CA GLU A 131 0.30 0.00 -10.46
C GLU A 131 0.68 1.30 -11.17
N LEU A 132 1.66 1.26 -12.10
CA LEU A 132 1.98 2.42 -12.93
C LEU A 132 0.78 2.90 -13.76
N GLY A 133 -0.05 1.98 -14.24
CA GLY A 133 -1.32 2.31 -14.90
C GLY A 133 -2.27 3.11 -13.99
N LEU A 134 -2.38 2.72 -12.72
CA LEU A 134 -3.18 3.45 -11.73
C LEU A 134 -2.61 4.85 -11.43
N PHE A 135 -1.27 4.98 -11.31
CA PHE A 135 -0.63 6.28 -11.17
C PHE A 135 -0.82 7.15 -12.43
N ALA A 136 -0.68 6.57 -13.61
CA ALA A 136 -0.92 7.28 -14.87
C ALA A 136 -2.38 7.79 -14.95
N ALA A 137 -3.35 6.98 -14.56
CA ALA A 137 -4.75 7.39 -14.50
C ALA A 137 -4.98 8.54 -13.50
N LEU A 138 -4.32 8.51 -12.34
CA LEU A 138 -4.40 9.58 -11.34
C LEU A 138 -3.78 10.88 -11.86
N LEU A 139 -2.63 10.81 -12.51
CA LEU A 139 -1.96 11.99 -13.10
C LEU A 139 -2.78 12.57 -14.27
N ALA A 140 -3.35 11.70 -15.11
CA ALA A 140 -4.26 12.13 -16.18
C ALA A 140 -5.50 12.83 -15.61
N TYR A 141 -6.10 12.27 -14.55
CA TYR A 141 -7.20 12.91 -13.85
C TYR A 141 -6.82 14.31 -13.31
N ASP A 142 -5.64 14.46 -12.72
CA ASP A 142 -5.15 15.77 -12.25
C ASP A 142 -5.03 16.77 -13.40
N ARG A 143 -4.45 16.36 -14.53
CA ARG A 143 -4.31 17.24 -15.72
C ARG A 143 -5.67 17.65 -16.27
N ILE A 144 -6.63 16.75 -16.35
CA ILE A 144 -7.97 17.00 -16.91
C ILE A 144 -8.78 17.90 -15.97
N LYS A 145 -8.82 17.59 -14.67
CA LYS A 145 -9.68 18.27 -13.69
C LYS A 145 -9.06 19.49 -13.04
N LEU A 146 -7.76 19.44 -12.69
CA LEU A 146 -7.06 20.53 -12.03
C LEU A 146 -6.24 21.41 -12.98
N LYS A 147 -6.09 20.99 -14.25
CA LYS A 147 -5.20 21.61 -15.24
C LYS A 147 -3.72 21.67 -14.83
N ARG A 148 -3.37 20.99 -13.72
CA ARG A 148 -2.00 20.87 -13.18
C ARG A 148 -1.84 19.56 -12.43
N LEU A 149 -0.60 19.07 -12.30
CA LEU A 149 -0.29 17.94 -11.45
C LEU A 149 -0.36 18.37 -9.98
N HIS A 150 -1.01 17.58 -9.15
CA HIS A 150 -1.11 17.85 -7.72
C HIS A 150 0.10 17.25 -6.99
N TRP A 151 0.66 17.96 -6.01
CA TRP A 151 1.85 17.51 -5.27
C TRP A 151 1.68 16.14 -4.62
N THR A 152 0.48 15.80 -4.14
CA THR A 152 0.20 14.49 -3.54
C THR A 152 0.35 13.35 -4.54
N SER A 153 -0.08 13.55 -5.79
CA SER A 153 0.05 12.54 -6.84
C SER A 153 1.51 12.31 -7.23
N LEU A 154 2.29 13.39 -7.26
CA LEU A 154 3.75 13.31 -7.46
C LEU A 154 4.43 12.61 -6.28
N LEU A 155 4.02 12.91 -5.03
CA LEU A 155 4.52 12.22 -3.84
C LEU A 155 4.29 10.71 -3.94
N GLY A 156 3.05 10.28 -4.27
CA GLY A 156 2.73 8.87 -4.42
C GLY A 156 3.61 8.18 -5.48
N LEU A 157 3.77 8.80 -6.64
CA LEU A 157 4.64 8.28 -7.69
C LEU A 157 6.11 8.20 -7.25
N SER A 158 6.60 9.22 -6.53
CA SER A 158 7.96 9.22 -5.98
C SER A 158 8.17 8.10 -4.96
N LEU A 159 7.20 7.87 -4.08
CA LEU A 159 7.23 6.77 -3.11
C LEU A 159 7.20 5.39 -3.80
N PHE A 160 6.40 5.25 -4.85
CA PHE A 160 6.39 4.03 -5.66
C PHE A 160 7.77 3.73 -6.26
N PHE A 161 8.40 4.71 -6.92
CA PHE A 161 9.74 4.53 -7.49
C PHE A 161 10.82 4.32 -6.42
N ALA A 162 10.73 5.01 -5.28
CA ALA A 162 11.65 4.81 -4.17
C ALA A 162 11.54 3.38 -3.59
N ALA A 163 10.31 2.86 -3.41
CA ALA A 163 10.08 1.49 -2.99
C ALA A 163 10.63 0.49 -4.02
N MET A 164 10.38 0.72 -5.32
CA MET A 164 10.92 -0.12 -6.39
C MET A 164 12.45 -0.13 -6.39
N ALA A 165 13.08 1.03 -6.25
CA ALA A 165 14.53 1.14 -6.14
C ALA A 165 15.06 0.40 -4.90
N ALA A 166 14.40 0.52 -3.74
CA ALA A 166 14.76 -0.20 -2.53
C ALA A 166 14.66 -1.72 -2.73
N LYS A 167 13.56 -2.21 -3.31
CA LYS A 167 13.33 -3.63 -3.64
C LYS A 167 14.44 -4.17 -4.57
N LEU A 168 14.87 -3.39 -5.56
CA LEU A 168 15.88 -3.81 -6.54
C LEU A 168 17.33 -3.67 -6.04
N MET A 169 17.63 -2.62 -5.27
CA MET A 169 19.03 -2.26 -4.94
C MET A 169 19.44 -2.67 -3.52
N LEU A 170 18.52 -2.75 -2.59
CA LEU A 170 18.79 -2.96 -1.17
C LEU A 170 18.40 -4.35 -0.68
N ALA A 171 17.43 -5.02 -1.31
CA ALA A 171 16.87 -6.28 -0.82
C ALA A 171 17.91 -7.41 -0.67
N SER A 172 18.97 -7.42 -1.49
CA SER A 172 20.06 -8.41 -1.43
C SER A 172 21.27 -7.95 -0.63
N ARG A 173 21.25 -6.74 -0.04
CA ARG A 173 22.40 -6.23 0.72
C ARG A 173 22.49 -6.89 2.10
N PRO A 174 23.71 -7.16 2.60
CA PRO A 174 23.91 -7.77 3.94
C PRO A 174 23.18 -7.01 5.05
N ALA A 175 23.27 -5.67 5.03
CA ALA A 175 22.58 -4.83 6.02
C ALA A 175 21.05 -5.05 6.05
N TRP A 176 20.42 -5.31 4.91
CA TRP A 176 19.01 -5.68 4.86
C TRP A 176 18.77 -7.08 5.42
N VAL A 177 19.60 -8.06 5.05
CA VAL A 177 19.48 -9.44 5.54
C VAL A 177 19.56 -9.48 7.07
N ASP A 178 20.49 -8.74 7.67
CA ASP A 178 20.63 -8.64 9.12
C ASP A 178 19.42 -7.97 9.77
N LEU A 179 18.91 -6.91 9.16
CA LEU A 179 17.69 -6.23 9.61
C LEU A 179 16.46 -7.14 9.49
N ALA A 180 16.30 -7.88 8.40
CA ALA A 180 15.19 -8.81 8.20
C ALA A 180 15.21 -9.92 9.27
N LYS A 181 16.38 -10.47 9.59
CA LYS A 181 16.52 -11.41 10.70
C LYS A 181 16.11 -10.80 12.03
N LEU A 182 16.56 -9.58 12.33
CA LEU A 182 16.20 -8.89 13.57
C LEU A 182 14.68 -8.65 13.68
N LEU A 183 14.03 -8.27 12.59
CA LEU A 183 12.61 -7.91 12.59
C LEU A 183 11.68 -9.12 12.60
N PHE A 184 12.06 -10.21 11.92
CA PHE A 184 11.14 -11.30 11.60
C PHE A 184 11.51 -12.64 12.21
N SER A 185 12.80 -12.89 12.59
CA SER A 185 13.14 -14.12 13.29
C SER A 185 12.42 -14.17 14.64
N SER A 186 11.86 -15.32 15.00
CA SER A 186 11.45 -15.58 16.37
C SER A 186 12.71 -15.63 17.23
N ALA A 187 12.75 -14.87 18.33
CA ALA A 187 13.74 -15.11 19.36
C ALA A 187 13.56 -16.57 19.80
N SER A 188 14.54 -17.40 19.45
CA SER A 188 14.65 -18.79 19.91
C SER A 188 14.98 -18.84 21.39
#